data_2d436f4417e338a910f974020a290f11
#
_entry.id   2d436f4417e338a910f974020a290f11
#
_cell.length_a   1.000
_cell.length_b   1.000
_cell.length_c   1.000
_cell.angle_alpha   90.00
_cell.angle_beta   90.00
_cell.angle_gamma   90.00
#
_symmetry.space_group_name_H-M   'P 1'
#
loop_
_entity.id
_entity.type
_entity.pdbx_description
1 polymer ?
#
loop_
_entity_poly.entity_id
_entity_poly.type
_entity_poly.pdbx_seq_one_letter_code
_entity_poly.pdbx_strand_id
1 'polypeptide(L)'
;MKALILNSGMGSRMGVLTSEQPKCMTKISSFETILSRQLNQIASAGINEVVMTTGYFDSVLVEYCKELDLPLHYEFVSNPLFRETNYIYSIYCARDYLDDDIVLMHGDLVFENSVFEEVINSAVSCMAVSSTLPLPEKDFKAVIKDGHISKVGIEFFDSAMAAQPLY
;
A
#
# COMPACT_ATOMS: atom_id res chain seq x y z
N MET A 1 -3.03 -13.82 9.06
CA MET A 1 -2.46 -12.75 8.19
C MET A 1 -3.43 -11.59 8.14
N LYS A 2 -2.95 -10.36 8.19
CA LYS A 2 -3.73 -9.12 8.05
C LYS A 2 -3.22 -8.32 6.85
N ALA A 3 -4.07 -7.51 6.23
CA ALA A 3 -3.65 -6.55 5.22
C ALA A 3 -3.42 -5.17 5.88
N LEU A 4 -2.30 -4.52 5.57
CA LEU A 4 -2.03 -3.13 5.93
C LEU A 4 -2.03 -2.27 4.67
N ILE A 5 -3.00 -1.34 4.56
CA ILE A 5 -3.10 -0.43 3.42
C ILE A 5 -2.74 0.99 3.86
N LEU A 6 -1.77 1.59 3.19
CA LEU A 6 -1.27 2.93 3.51
C LEU A 6 -2.00 4.00 2.69
N ASN A 7 -2.93 4.72 3.33
CA ASN A 7 -3.78 5.73 2.70
C ASN A 7 -3.70 7.13 3.35
N SER A 8 -2.69 7.39 4.17
CA SER A 8 -2.55 8.69 4.86
C SER A 8 -2.12 9.85 3.95
N GLY A 9 -1.65 9.54 2.74
CA GLY A 9 -1.12 10.54 1.81
C GLY A 9 -2.21 11.44 1.21
N MET A 10 -1.89 12.73 1.02
CA MET A 10 -2.82 13.71 0.45
C MET A 10 -3.03 13.60 -1.06
N GLY A 11 -2.15 12.92 -1.80
CA GLY A 11 -2.22 12.84 -3.26
C GLY A 11 -2.08 14.17 -4.00
N SER A 12 -1.50 15.20 -3.39
CA SER A 12 -1.46 16.60 -3.87
C SER A 12 -0.94 16.77 -5.31
N ARG A 13 -0.13 15.83 -5.80
CA ARG A 13 0.38 15.83 -7.19
C ARG A 13 -0.71 15.52 -8.23
N MET A 14 -1.85 14.98 -7.84
CA MET A 14 -2.95 14.62 -8.75
C MET A 14 -3.98 15.75 -8.95
N GLY A 15 -3.79 16.89 -8.28
CA GLY A 15 -4.62 18.09 -8.48
C GLY A 15 -6.12 17.84 -8.23
N VAL A 16 -6.95 18.11 -9.23
CA VAL A 16 -8.42 18.03 -9.13
C VAL A 16 -8.91 16.62 -8.78
N LEU A 17 -8.21 15.56 -9.16
CA LEU A 17 -8.62 14.16 -8.88
C LEU A 17 -8.61 13.81 -7.39
N THR A 18 -7.86 14.57 -6.60
CA THR A 18 -7.73 14.35 -5.14
C THR A 18 -8.14 15.56 -4.33
N SER A 19 -8.93 16.47 -4.90
CA SER A 19 -9.44 17.66 -4.18
C SER A 19 -10.51 17.30 -3.13
N GLU A 20 -11.32 16.26 -3.38
CA GLU A 20 -12.47 15.88 -2.55
C GLU A 20 -12.41 14.44 -2.02
N GLN A 21 -11.43 13.64 -2.47
CA GLN A 21 -11.30 12.23 -2.10
C GLN A 21 -9.83 11.80 -2.06
N PRO A 22 -9.49 10.74 -1.28
CA PRO A 22 -8.14 10.19 -1.27
C PRO A 22 -7.79 9.52 -2.62
N LYS A 23 -6.49 9.45 -2.93
CA LYS A 23 -5.97 8.90 -4.19
C LYS A 23 -6.46 7.47 -4.48
N CYS A 24 -6.60 6.64 -3.45
CA CYS A 24 -7.07 5.26 -3.57
C CYS A 24 -8.51 5.14 -4.11
N MET A 25 -9.31 6.19 -4.03
CA MET A 25 -10.67 6.23 -4.59
C MET A 25 -10.70 6.68 -6.05
N THR A 26 -9.54 6.89 -6.68
CA THR A 26 -9.48 7.14 -8.13
C THR A 26 -10.10 5.97 -8.89
N LYS A 27 -11.04 6.30 -9.79
CA LYS A 27 -11.70 5.31 -10.64
C LYS A 27 -10.72 4.76 -11.67
N ILE A 28 -10.66 3.44 -11.78
CA ILE A 28 -9.92 2.70 -12.81
C ILE A 28 -10.85 2.10 -13.87
N SER A 29 -12.16 2.07 -13.58
CA SER A 29 -13.21 1.75 -14.55
C SER A 29 -14.51 2.48 -14.17
N SER A 30 -15.60 2.22 -14.89
CA SER A 30 -16.93 2.81 -14.60
C SER A 30 -17.51 2.34 -13.24
N PHE A 31 -17.06 1.20 -12.72
CA PHE A 31 -17.59 0.55 -11.52
C PHE A 31 -16.52 0.20 -10.47
N GLU A 32 -15.26 0.53 -10.72
CA GLU A 32 -14.15 0.12 -9.85
C GLU A 32 -13.21 1.28 -9.55
N THR A 33 -12.77 1.39 -8.31
CA THR A 33 -11.68 2.27 -7.85
C THR A 33 -10.44 1.43 -7.54
N ILE A 34 -9.29 2.08 -7.35
CA ILE A 34 -8.08 1.39 -6.89
C ILE A 34 -8.38 0.64 -5.58
N LEU A 35 -8.99 1.31 -4.61
CA LEU A 35 -9.28 0.72 -3.30
C LEU A 35 -10.26 -0.43 -3.37
N SER A 36 -11.38 -0.28 -4.11
CA SER A 36 -12.35 -1.38 -4.23
C SER A 36 -11.73 -2.62 -4.86
N ARG A 37 -10.83 -2.45 -5.84
CA ARG A 37 -10.07 -3.55 -6.42
C ARG A 37 -9.18 -4.24 -5.39
N GLN A 38 -8.38 -3.49 -4.66
CA GLN A 38 -7.50 -4.03 -3.61
C GLN A 38 -8.29 -4.80 -2.55
N LEU A 39 -9.39 -4.22 -2.05
CA LEU A 39 -10.24 -4.85 -1.03
C LEU A 39 -10.89 -6.14 -1.53
N ASN A 40 -11.35 -6.16 -2.79
CA ASN A 40 -11.87 -7.39 -3.41
C ASN A 40 -10.78 -8.47 -3.55
N GLN A 41 -9.56 -8.10 -3.90
CA GLN A 41 -8.43 -9.04 -3.97
C GLN A 41 -8.11 -9.63 -2.60
N ILE A 42 -8.06 -8.79 -1.54
CA ILE A 42 -7.85 -9.19 -0.15
C ILE A 42 -8.94 -10.16 0.30
N ALA A 43 -10.22 -9.81 0.12
CA ALA A 43 -11.35 -10.66 0.48
C ALA A 43 -11.33 -12.00 -0.26
N SER A 44 -11.05 -11.98 -1.57
CA SER A 44 -10.96 -13.18 -2.40
C SER A 44 -9.82 -14.12 -1.99
N ALA A 45 -8.76 -13.58 -1.41
CA ALA A 45 -7.64 -14.35 -0.86
C ALA A 45 -7.91 -14.93 0.54
N GLY A 46 -9.11 -14.69 1.11
CA GLY A 46 -9.48 -15.17 2.44
C GLY A 46 -8.86 -14.36 3.60
N ILE A 47 -8.31 -13.18 3.33
CA ILE A 47 -7.83 -12.26 4.36
C ILE A 47 -9.03 -11.42 4.81
N ASN A 48 -9.38 -11.48 6.09
CA ASN A 48 -10.58 -10.84 6.63
C ASN A 48 -10.28 -9.58 7.44
N GLU A 49 -9.05 -9.37 7.87
CA GLU A 49 -8.65 -8.22 8.69
C GLU A 49 -7.84 -7.22 7.88
N VAL A 50 -8.31 -5.98 7.84
CA VAL A 50 -7.69 -4.87 7.11
C VAL A 50 -7.40 -3.74 8.06
N VAL A 51 -6.13 -3.43 8.25
CA VAL A 51 -5.67 -2.23 8.93
C VAL A 51 -5.42 -1.16 7.86
N MET A 52 -6.07 -0.02 7.96
CA MET A 52 -5.96 1.05 6.98
C MET A 52 -5.50 2.34 7.63
N THR A 53 -4.34 2.84 7.22
CA THR A 53 -3.89 4.14 7.71
C THR A 53 -4.61 5.25 6.97
N THR A 54 -5.04 6.29 7.71
CA THR A 54 -5.83 7.40 7.20
C THR A 54 -5.16 8.74 7.49
N GLY A 55 -5.62 9.78 6.79
CA GLY A 55 -5.11 11.15 6.94
C GLY A 55 -6.22 12.17 6.71
N TYR A 56 -6.03 13.11 5.78
CA TYR A 56 -6.95 14.23 5.56
C TYR A 56 -8.38 13.81 5.22
N PHE A 57 -8.54 12.72 4.47
CA PHE A 57 -9.85 12.23 4.02
C PHE A 57 -10.37 11.04 4.83
N ASP A 58 -10.06 11.01 6.13
CA ASP A 58 -10.41 9.91 7.03
C ASP A 58 -11.90 9.51 6.94
N SER A 59 -12.82 10.45 7.15
CA SER A 59 -14.26 10.20 7.13
C SER A 59 -14.76 9.69 5.77
N VAL A 60 -14.26 10.26 4.68
CA VAL A 60 -14.63 9.85 3.31
C VAL A 60 -14.21 8.40 3.04
N LEU A 61 -13.00 8.04 3.49
CA LEU A 61 -12.46 6.70 3.33
C LEU A 61 -13.22 5.65 4.14
N VAL A 62 -13.53 5.97 5.40
CA VAL A 62 -14.32 5.11 6.30
C VAL A 62 -15.71 4.85 5.73
N GLU A 63 -16.40 5.89 5.27
CA GLU A 63 -17.73 5.78 4.67
C GLU A 63 -17.69 4.90 3.42
N TYR A 64 -16.75 5.17 2.52
CA TYR A 64 -16.59 4.37 1.30
C TYR A 64 -16.36 2.88 1.57
N CYS A 65 -15.51 2.53 2.55
CA CYS A 65 -15.29 1.13 2.91
C CYS A 65 -16.55 0.45 3.44
N LYS A 66 -17.43 1.18 4.17
CA LYS A 66 -18.72 0.65 4.63
C LYS A 66 -19.70 0.43 3.47
N GLU A 67 -19.72 1.34 2.50
CA GLU A 67 -20.60 1.24 1.33
C GLU A 67 -20.26 0.05 0.41
N LEU A 68 -19.00 -0.40 0.40
CA LEU A 68 -18.59 -1.55 -0.40
C LEU A 68 -19.17 -2.89 0.10
N ASP A 69 -19.65 -2.95 1.34
CA ASP A 69 -20.30 -4.13 1.97
C ASP A 69 -19.53 -5.44 1.77
N LEU A 70 -18.19 -5.37 1.91
CA LEU A 70 -17.32 -6.54 1.80
C LEU A 70 -17.20 -7.27 3.15
N PRO A 71 -16.97 -8.59 3.16
CA PRO A 71 -16.82 -9.38 4.38
C PRO A 71 -15.46 -9.15 5.04
N LEU A 72 -15.13 -7.89 5.33
CA LEU A 72 -13.86 -7.45 5.88
C LEU A 72 -14.07 -6.71 7.22
N HIS A 73 -13.18 -6.96 8.15
CA HIS A 73 -13.09 -6.21 9.40
C HIS A 73 -12.03 -5.11 9.26
N TYR A 74 -12.44 -3.86 9.45
CA TYR A 74 -11.58 -2.71 9.25
C TYR A 74 -11.14 -2.10 10.58
N GLU A 75 -9.84 -1.85 10.70
CA GLU A 75 -9.25 -0.98 11.70
C GLU A 75 -8.69 0.26 11.01
N PHE A 76 -9.26 1.43 11.31
CA PHE A 76 -8.80 2.71 10.74
C PHE A 76 -7.88 3.42 11.73
N VAL A 77 -6.65 3.66 11.29
CA VAL A 77 -5.61 4.27 12.12
C VAL A 77 -5.20 5.61 11.53
N SER A 78 -5.57 6.68 12.19
CA SER A 78 -5.22 8.04 11.75
C SER A 78 -3.75 8.35 11.99
N ASN A 79 -3.09 8.89 10.96
CA ASN A 79 -1.80 9.56 11.12
C ASN A 79 -2.04 11.06 11.33
N PRO A 80 -1.92 11.60 12.55
CA PRO A 80 -2.19 13.02 12.82
C PRO A 80 -1.16 13.95 12.18
N LEU A 81 0.02 13.44 11.83
CA LEU A 81 1.12 14.17 11.23
C LEU A 81 1.29 13.86 9.73
N PHE A 82 0.21 13.49 9.04
CA PHE A 82 0.24 13.08 7.63
C PHE A 82 0.83 14.12 6.66
N ARG A 83 0.86 15.41 7.04
CA ARG A 83 1.46 16.49 6.25
C ARG A 83 2.97 16.61 6.40
N GLU A 84 3.51 16.13 7.52
CA GLU A 84 4.89 16.36 7.95
C GLU A 84 5.71 15.07 7.89
N THR A 85 5.05 13.91 7.83
CA THR A 85 5.67 12.60 7.90
C THR A 85 5.46 11.79 6.62
N ASN A 86 6.24 10.73 6.47
CA ASN A 86 6.08 9.77 5.39
C ASN A 86 5.33 8.51 5.87
N TYR A 87 5.18 7.53 4.99
CA TYR A 87 4.46 6.29 5.25
C TYR A 87 5.04 5.46 6.41
N ILE A 88 6.33 5.59 6.73
CA ILE A 88 6.94 4.89 7.89
C ILE A 88 6.26 5.31 9.20
N TYR A 89 5.95 6.59 9.35
CA TYR A 89 5.22 7.06 10.53
C TYR A 89 3.78 6.53 10.57
N SER A 90 3.14 6.37 9.42
CA SER A 90 1.82 5.75 9.35
C SER A 90 1.87 4.28 9.77
N ILE A 91 2.89 3.52 9.38
CA ILE A 91 3.13 2.16 9.88
C ILE A 91 3.35 2.18 11.40
N TYR A 92 4.14 3.13 11.91
CA TYR A 92 4.35 3.29 13.36
C TYR A 92 3.04 3.56 14.12
N CYS A 93 2.15 4.38 13.57
CA CYS A 93 0.83 4.61 14.17
C CYS A 93 0.01 3.30 14.24
N ALA A 94 0.10 2.46 13.23
CA ALA A 94 -0.63 1.20 13.14
C ALA A 94 0.02 0.02 13.91
N ARG A 95 1.20 0.19 14.52
CA ARG A 95 2.03 -0.88 15.09
C ARG A 95 1.29 -1.83 16.06
N ASP A 96 0.33 -1.30 16.83
CA ASP A 96 -0.40 -2.08 17.84
C ASP A 96 -1.40 -3.07 17.22
N TYR A 97 -1.66 -2.98 15.92
CA TYR A 97 -2.50 -3.88 15.13
C TYR A 97 -1.69 -4.88 14.29
N LEU A 98 -0.36 -4.75 14.27
CA LEU A 98 0.54 -5.55 13.42
C LEU A 98 1.12 -6.74 14.21
N ASP A 99 0.24 -7.56 14.78
CA ASP A 99 0.56 -8.69 15.68
C ASP A 99 0.47 -10.06 14.99
N ASP A 100 0.42 -10.08 13.65
CA ASP A 100 0.33 -11.28 12.81
C ASP A 100 1.23 -11.12 11.56
N ASP A 101 1.22 -12.08 10.66
CA ASP A 101 1.76 -11.91 9.31
C ASP A 101 1.02 -10.78 8.58
N ILE A 102 1.77 -9.90 7.96
CA ILE A 102 1.23 -8.69 7.33
C ILE A 102 1.54 -8.68 5.84
N VAL A 103 0.50 -8.51 5.00
CA VAL A 103 0.68 -8.04 3.64
C VAL A 103 0.50 -6.52 3.61
N LEU A 104 1.60 -5.81 3.32
CA LEU A 104 1.61 -4.35 3.25
C LEU A 104 1.50 -3.89 1.80
N MET A 105 0.61 -2.92 1.55
CA MET A 105 0.47 -2.28 0.24
C MET A 105 0.18 -0.78 0.36
N HIS A 106 0.61 -0.02 -0.62
CA HIS A 106 0.18 1.37 -0.76
C HIS A 106 -1.22 1.42 -1.40
N GLY A 107 -2.07 2.30 -0.93
CA GLY A 107 -3.46 2.41 -1.40
C GLY A 107 -3.64 2.96 -2.80
N ASP A 108 -2.56 3.32 -3.48
CA ASP A 108 -2.56 3.86 -4.85
C ASP A 108 -1.99 2.88 -5.90
N LEU A 109 -1.82 1.62 -5.52
CA LEU A 109 -1.30 0.58 -6.41
C LEU A 109 -2.42 -0.19 -7.12
N VAL A 110 -2.17 -0.49 -8.38
CA VAL A 110 -2.96 -1.45 -9.18
C VAL A 110 -2.04 -2.56 -9.62
N PHE A 111 -2.38 -3.78 -9.28
CA PHE A 111 -1.59 -4.97 -9.61
C PHE A 111 -2.49 -6.15 -10.02
N GLU A 112 -1.90 -7.12 -10.71
CA GLU A 112 -2.58 -8.35 -11.09
C GLU A 112 -2.73 -9.30 -9.89
N ASN A 113 -3.79 -10.10 -9.89
CA ASN A 113 -4.04 -11.08 -8.83
C ASN A 113 -2.86 -12.03 -8.62
N SER A 114 -2.21 -12.45 -9.71
CA SER A 114 -1.05 -13.35 -9.67
C SER A 114 0.10 -12.78 -8.83
N VAL A 115 0.36 -11.47 -8.91
CA VAL A 115 1.40 -10.81 -8.10
C VAL A 115 1.01 -10.83 -6.63
N PHE A 116 -0.25 -10.56 -6.32
CA PHE A 116 -0.74 -10.59 -4.95
C PHE A 116 -0.68 -12.01 -4.36
N GLU A 117 -1.14 -13.00 -5.11
CA GLU A 117 -1.10 -14.42 -4.71
C GLU A 117 0.34 -14.90 -4.48
N GLU A 118 1.29 -14.51 -5.33
CA GLU A 118 2.70 -14.86 -5.16
C GLU A 118 3.28 -14.31 -3.86
N VAL A 119 2.95 -13.05 -3.51
CA VAL A 119 3.40 -12.42 -2.26
C VAL A 119 2.80 -13.09 -1.04
N ILE A 120 1.47 -13.28 -0.98
CA ILE A 120 0.80 -13.81 0.22
C ILE A 120 1.06 -15.31 0.44
N ASN A 121 1.41 -16.06 -0.59
CA ASN A 121 1.76 -17.49 -0.50
C ASN A 121 3.26 -17.73 -0.28
N SER A 122 4.07 -16.68 -0.17
CA SER A 122 5.50 -16.82 0.13
C SER A 122 5.72 -17.40 1.53
N ALA A 123 6.58 -18.41 1.64
CA ALA A 123 6.94 -19.02 2.92
C ALA A 123 7.89 -18.14 3.78
N VAL A 124 8.37 -17.04 3.21
CA VAL A 124 9.31 -16.10 3.86
C VAL A 124 8.89 -14.67 3.56
N SER A 125 9.34 -13.74 4.39
CA SER A 125 9.14 -12.31 4.11
C SER A 125 9.72 -11.94 2.75
N CYS A 126 8.91 -11.36 1.89
CA CYS A 126 9.30 -10.99 0.53
C CYS A 126 8.77 -9.59 0.16
N MET A 127 9.26 -9.06 -0.95
CA MET A 127 8.80 -7.81 -1.53
C MET A 127 8.72 -7.97 -3.05
N ALA A 128 7.62 -7.56 -3.66
CA ALA A 128 7.53 -7.47 -5.11
C ALA A 128 8.45 -6.34 -5.61
N VAL A 129 9.33 -6.65 -6.57
CA VAL A 129 10.27 -5.68 -7.15
C VAL A 129 10.28 -5.83 -8.67
N SER A 130 10.57 -4.72 -9.39
CA SER A 130 10.83 -4.77 -10.82
C SER A 130 12.31 -4.56 -11.09
N SER A 131 12.92 -5.48 -11.85
CA SER A 131 14.29 -5.34 -12.38
C SER A 131 14.33 -4.74 -13.80
N THR A 132 13.16 -4.53 -14.43
CA THR A 132 13.04 -4.08 -15.81
C THR A 132 12.61 -2.62 -15.94
N LEU A 133 11.95 -2.06 -14.92
CA LEU A 133 11.56 -0.66 -14.90
C LEU A 133 12.76 0.24 -14.58
N PRO A 134 12.81 1.46 -15.16
CA PRO A 134 13.84 2.44 -14.83
C PRO A 134 13.81 2.77 -13.34
N LEU A 135 14.99 2.88 -12.72
CA LEU A 135 15.08 3.29 -11.31
C LEU A 135 14.68 4.76 -11.16
N PRO A 136 13.73 5.07 -10.27
CA PRO A 136 13.31 6.45 -10.03
C PRO A 136 14.40 7.24 -9.31
N GLU A 137 14.62 8.50 -9.71
CA GLU A 137 15.62 9.36 -9.05
C GLU A 137 15.26 9.68 -7.59
N LYS A 138 13.99 9.98 -7.37
CA LYS A 138 13.46 10.52 -6.09
C LYS A 138 12.55 9.57 -5.32
N ASP A 139 12.62 8.28 -5.62
CA ASP A 139 11.79 7.28 -4.96
C ASP A 139 12.66 6.15 -4.41
N PHE A 140 12.04 5.28 -3.61
CA PHE A 140 12.74 4.17 -2.99
C PHE A 140 13.25 3.17 -4.02
N LYS A 141 14.39 2.57 -3.72
CA LYS A 141 15.03 1.50 -4.47
C LYS A 141 15.39 0.38 -3.51
N ALA A 142 15.30 -0.86 -3.97
CA ALA A 142 15.76 -2.03 -3.23
C ALA A 142 17.12 -2.46 -3.75
N VAL A 143 18.07 -2.70 -2.84
CA VAL A 143 19.37 -3.31 -3.17
C VAL A 143 19.25 -4.80 -2.90
N ILE A 144 19.45 -5.61 -3.95
CA ILE A 144 19.41 -7.06 -3.88
C ILE A 144 20.85 -7.61 -3.80
N LYS A 145 21.10 -8.44 -2.81
CA LYS A 145 22.37 -9.14 -2.63
C LYS A 145 22.10 -10.61 -2.32
N ASP A 146 22.67 -11.51 -3.10
CA ASP A 146 22.52 -12.96 -2.95
C ASP A 146 21.05 -13.43 -2.89
N GLY A 147 20.18 -12.82 -3.71
CA GLY A 147 18.74 -13.11 -3.75
C GLY A 147 17.91 -12.51 -2.62
N HIS A 148 18.52 -11.72 -1.74
CA HIS A 148 17.87 -11.07 -0.60
C HIS A 148 17.90 -9.54 -0.71
N ILE A 149 16.83 -8.89 -0.22
CA ILE A 149 16.79 -7.43 -0.08
C ILE A 149 17.69 -7.05 1.10
N SER A 150 18.80 -6.36 0.82
CA SER A 150 19.76 -5.93 1.82
C SER A 150 19.52 -4.52 2.32
N LYS A 151 18.94 -3.65 1.48
CA LYS A 151 18.62 -2.26 1.81
C LYS A 151 17.43 -1.78 0.99
N VAL A 152 16.67 -0.83 1.56
CA VAL A 152 15.66 -0.03 0.85
C VAL A 152 15.91 1.43 1.17
N GLY A 153 15.99 2.31 0.15
CA GLY A 153 16.26 3.73 0.35
C GLY A 153 16.30 4.53 -0.93
N ILE A 154 16.56 5.83 -0.83
CA ILE A 154 16.54 6.78 -1.95
C ILE A 154 17.95 7.03 -2.50
N GLU A 155 18.96 7.25 -1.64
CA GLU A 155 20.22 7.90 -2.00
C GLU A 155 21.45 6.96 -2.03
N PHE A 156 21.31 5.69 -1.66
CA PHE A 156 22.48 4.82 -1.50
C PHE A 156 22.32 3.51 -2.27
N PHE A 157 22.68 3.47 -3.50
CA PHE A 157 22.65 2.21 -4.24
C PHE A 157 23.66 2.19 -5.38
N ASP A 158 24.14 1.00 -5.67
CA ASP A 158 24.78 0.69 -6.93
C ASP A 158 23.69 0.31 -7.93
N SER A 159 23.62 1.00 -9.04
CA SER A 159 22.59 0.78 -10.08
C SER A 159 22.57 -0.66 -10.61
N ALA A 160 23.70 -1.37 -10.57
CA ALA A 160 23.79 -2.77 -10.99
C ALA A 160 23.12 -3.76 -10.00
N MET A 161 22.83 -3.32 -8.76
CA MET A 161 22.28 -4.15 -7.69
C MET A 161 20.91 -3.68 -7.20
N ALA A 162 20.36 -2.64 -7.82
CA ALA A 162 19.13 -2.03 -7.40
C ALA A 162 17.94 -2.50 -8.26
N ALA A 163 16.79 -2.65 -7.63
CA ALA A 163 15.50 -2.87 -8.27
C ALA A 163 14.47 -1.90 -7.72
N GLN A 164 13.45 -1.60 -8.52
CA GLN A 164 12.34 -0.76 -8.07
C GLN A 164 11.36 -1.63 -7.25
N PRO A 165 11.09 -1.27 -5.98
CA PRO A 165 10.03 -1.91 -5.22
C PRO A 165 8.65 -1.64 -5.84
N LEU A 166 7.79 -2.65 -5.77
CA LEU A 166 6.38 -2.57 -6.15
C LEU A 166 5.56 -2.86 -4.87
N TYR A 167 5.27 -1.82 -4.09
CA TYR A 167 4.53 -1.96 -2.83
C TYR A 167 3.23 -1.18 -2.76
#